data_0c38c24e4dfd66fe639435e2e47de1b3
#
_entry.id   0c38c24e4dfd66fe639435e2e47de1b3
#
_cell.length_a   1.000
_cell.length_b   1.000
_cell.length_c   1.000
_cell.angle_alpha   90.00
_cell.angle_beta   90.00
_cell.angle_gamma   90.00
#
_symmetry.space_group_name_H-M   'P 1'
#
loop_
_entity.id
_entity.type
_entity.pdbx_description
1 polymer ?
#
loop_
_entity_poly.entity_id
_entity_poly.type
_entity_poly.pdbx_seq_one_letter_code
_entity_poly.pdbx_strand_id
1 'polypeptide(L)'
;MKSETERIETYAEFWDFYVAEHAQPLTRYLHFIGTMLSLVLLVWIVRSGNWLYSPLCLVVGYAFAWFAHFFVEHNKPATFKYPFWSFVSDYKMVFFMLTGKMNAEVERVKASNI
;
A
#
# COMPACT_ATOMS: atom_id res chain seq x y z
N MET A 1 -15.55 -6.55 10.23
CA MET A 1 -15.24 -5.93 8.92
C MET A 1 -16.20 -6.44 7.85
N LYS A 2 -16.39 -5.66 6.82
CA LYS A 2 -17.21 -6.08 5.68
C LYS A 2 -16.52 -7.19 4.89
N SER A 3 -17.32 -8.05 4.24
CA SER A 3 -16.81 -9.09 3.37
C SER A 3 -16.28 -8.48 2.07
N GLU A 4 -15.57 -9.29 1.29
CA GLU A 4 -15.05 -8.85 -0.01
C GLU A 4 -16.14 -8.44 -0.98
N THR A 5 -17.36 -8.96 -0.82
CA THR A 5 -18.49 -8.65 -1.71
C THR A 5 -19.21 -7.36 -1.32
N GLU A 6 -18.99 -6.87 -0.10
CA GLU A 6 -19.59 -5.63 0.36
C GLU A 6 -18.68 -4.45 0.04
N ARG A 7 -19.28 -3.35 -0.42
CA ARG A 7 -18.50 -2.15 -0.72
C ARG A 7 -18.25 -1.35 0.55
N ILE A 8 -16.99 -0.96 0.75
CA ILE A 8 -16.59 -0.10 1.86
C ILE A 8 -16.96 1.34 1.49
N GLU A 9 -17.64 2.04 2.39
CA GLU A 9 -18.19 3.35 2.10
C GLU A 9 -17.43 4.52 2.71
N THR A 10 -16.61 4.26 3.76
CA THR A 10 -15.83 5.31 4.42
C THR A 10 -14.35 4.99 4.36
N TYR A 11 -13.52 6.05 4.34
CA TYR A 11 -12.07 5.84 4.35
C TYR A 11 -11.59 5.21 5.65
N ALA A 12 -12.21 5.53 6.79
CA ALA A 12 -11.82 4.93 8.06
C ALA A 12 -11.97 3.42 8.03
N GLU A 13 -13.09 2.92 7.49
CA GLU A 13 -13.28 1.48 7.30
C GLU A 13 -12.29 0.92 6.28
N PHE A 14 -12.02 1.66 5.21
CA PHE A 14 -11.07 1.22 4.20
C PHE A 14 -9.66 1.09 4.79
N TRP A 15 -9.23 2.05 5.61
CA TRP A 15 -7.91 1.98 6.22
C TRP A 15 -7.75 0.70 7.06
N ASP A 16 -8.75 0.34 7.84
CA ASP A 16 -8.71 -0.89 8.64
C ASP A 16 -8.63 -2.13 7.75
N PHE A 17 -9.40 -2.14 6.66
CA PHE A 17 -9.32 -3.21 5.66
C PHE A 17 -7.92 -3.27 5.04
N TYR A 18 -7.37 -2.12 4.65
CA TYR A 18 -6.04 -2.03 4.06
C TYR A 18 -4.97 -2.58 5.01
N VAL A 19 -5.02 -2.20 6.27
CA VAL A 19 -4.07 -2.70 7.28
C VAL A 19 -4.17 -4.22 7.42
N ALA A 20 -5.38 -4.75 7.44
CA ALA A 20 -5.60 -6.20 7.54
C ALA A 20 -5.01 -6.95 6.33
N GLU A 21 -5.06 -6.33 5.15
CA GLU A 21 -4.51 -6.93 3.92
C GLU A 21 -2.98 -6.83 3.84
N HIS A 22 -2.36 -6.12 4.77
CA HIS A 22 -0.90 -5.96 4.86
C HIS A 22 -0.41 -6.47 6.22
N ALA A 23 -0.92 -7.62 6.65
CA ALA A 23 -0.69 -8.16 7.99
C ALA A 23 0.75 -8.65 8.21
N GLN A 24 1.42 -9.13 7.16
CA GLN A 24 2.76 -9.67 7.29
C GLN A 24 3.82 -8.58 7.14
N PRO A 25 4.86 -8.58 8.01
CA PRO A 25 5.93 -7.57 7.90
C PRO A 25 6.61 -7.54 6.52
N LEU A 26 6.81 -8.70 5.90
CA LEU A 26 7.45 -8.76 4.59
C LEU A 26 6.64 -7.99 3.54
N THR A 27 5.31 -8.12 3.57
CA THR A 27 4.42 -7.38 2.68
C THR A 27 4.65 -5.88 2.82
N ARG A 28 4.69 -5.39 4.06
CA ARG A 28 4.88 -3.97 4.33
C ARG A 28 6.26 -3.49 3.87
N TYR A 29 7.31 -4.28 4.09
CA TYR A 29 8.66 -3.93 3.62
C TYR A 29 8.74 -3.88 2.11
N LEU A 30 8.09 -4.80 1.40
CA LEU A 30 8.06 -4.79 -0.06
C LEU A 30 7.34 -3.54 -0.59
N HIS A 31 6.21 -3.17 0.02
CA HIS A 31 5.54 -1.91 -0.30
C HIS A 31 6.45 -0.71 -0.05
N PHE A 32 7.16 -0.71 1.08
CA PHE A 32 8.08 0.38 1.42
C PHE A 32 9.17 0.51 0.36
N ILE A 33 9.82 -0.60 0.00
CA ILE A 33 10.89 -0.59 -0.99
C ILE A 33 10.37 -0.09 -2.34
N GLY A 34 9.23 -0.61 -2.80
CA GLY A 34 8.65 -0.20 -4.07
C GLY A 34 8.29 1.27 -4.10
N THR A 35 7.70 1.79 -3.01
CA THR A 35 7.34 3.20 -2.91
C THR A 35 8.58 4.08 -2.89
N MET A 36 9.61 3.71 -2.15
CA MET A 36 10.84 4.51 -2.10
C MET A 36 11.57 4.53 -3.43
N LEU A 37 11.65 3.39 -4.12
CA LEU A 37 12.23 3.35 -5.46
C LEU A 37 11.43 4.20 -6.45
N SER A 38 10.11 4.17 -6.35
CA SER A 38 9.24 4.98 -7.18
C SER A 38 9.48 6.47 -6.93
N LEU A 39 9.64 6.87 -5.67
CA LEU A 39 9.91 8.28 -5.33
C LEU A 39 11.29 8.72 -5.81
N VAL A 40 12.31 7.88 -5.69
CA VAL A 40 13.65 8.19 -6.21
C VAL A 40 13.58 8.40 -7.72
N LEU A 41 12.87 7.52 -8.41
CA LEU A 41 12.68 7.66 -9.86
C LEU A 41 11.95 8.97 -10.20
N LEU A 42 10.92 9.32 -9.41
CA LEU A 42 10.18 10.56 -9.63
C LEU A 42 11.08 11.80 -9.47
N VAL A 43 11.94 11.80 -8.44
CA VAL A 43 12.90 12.90 -8.25
C VAL A 43 13.82 13.03 -9.46
N TRP A 44 14.33 11.90 -9.97
CA TRP A 44 15.19 11.92 -11.16
C TRP A 44 14.44 12.47 -12.38
N ILE A 45 13.17 12.06 -12.58
CA ILE A 45 12.34 12.54 -13.69
C ILE A 45 12.16 14.06 -13.60
N VAL A 46 11.82 14.57 -12.43
CA VAL A 46 11.60 16.00 -12.23
C VAL A 46 12.88 16.80 -12.51
N ARG A 47 14.02 16.31 -11.98
CA ARG A 47 15.29 17.03 -12.15
C ARG A 47 15.83 16.95 -13.56
N SER A 48 15.63 15.86 -14.26
CA SER A 48 16.15 15.65 -15.63
C SER A 48 15.19 16.11 -16.71
N GLY A 49 13.92 16.29 -16.40
CA GLY A 49 12.90 16.65 -17.38
C GLY A 49 12.45 15.48 -18.26
N ASN A 50 12.82 14.25 -17.93
CA ASN A 50 12.50 13.08 -18.73
C ASN A 50 11.09 12.53 -18.39
N TRP A 51 10.07 13.33 -18.62
CA TRP A 51 8.69 13.02 -18.23
C TRP A 51 8.11 11.79 -18.92
N LEU A 52 8.70 11.35 -20.03
CA LEU A 52 8.28 10.14 -20.72
C LEU A 52 8.36 8.91 -19.81
N TYR A 53 9.24 8.93 -18.81
CA TYR A 53 9.42 7.83 -17.87
C TYR A 53 8.44 7.85 -16.69
N SER A 54 7.55 8.87 -16.61
CA SER A 54 6.65 8.99 -15.46
C SER A 54 5.76 7.75 -15.21
N PRO A 55 5.25 7.04 -16.23
CA PRO A 55 4.49 5.82 -15.96
C PRO A 55 5.28 4.73 -15.24
N LEU A 56 6.60 4.72 -15.36
CA LEU A 56 7.43 3.74 -14.66
C LEU A 56 7.35 3.88 -13.14
N CYS A 57 7.03 5.07 -12.61
CA CYS A 57 6.84 5.25 -11.18
C CYS A 57 5.72 4.34 -10.66
N LEU A 58 4.61 4.26 -11.39
CA LEU A 58 3.50 3.38 -11.04
C LEU A 58 3.89 1.91 -11.20
N VAL A 59 4.59 1.58 -12.29
CA VAL A 59 5.03 0.21 -12.56
C VAL A 59 5.93 -0.29 -11.44
N VAL A 60 6.93 0.51 -11.04
CA VAL A 60 7.86 0.11 -9.98
C VAL A 60 7.12 -0.09 -8.66
N GLY A 61 6.29 0.87 -8.26
CA GLY A 61 5.54 0.78 -7.00
C GLY A 61 4.64 -0.43 -6.96
N TYR A 62 3.83 -0.61 -8.00
CA TYR A 62 2.87 -1.70 -8.02
C TYR A 62 3.50 -3.07 -8.25
N ALA A 63 4.65 -3.16 -8.94
CA ALA A 63 5.32 -4.43 -9.12
C ALA A 63 5.67 -5.07 -7.76
N PHE A 64 6.25 -4.27 -6.85
CA PHE A 64 6.57 -4.75 -5.50
C PHE A 64 5.30 -5.03 -4.70
N ALA A 65 4.31 -4.13 -4.76
CA ALA A 65 3.08 -4.28 -4.00
C ALA A 65 2.29 -5.52 -4.43
N TRP A 66 2.13 -5.73 -5.72
CA TRP A 66 1.36 -6.87 -6.23
C TRP A 66 2.09 -8.19 -6.00
N PHE A 67 3.43 -8.20 -6.13
CA PHE A 67 4.20 -9.38 -5.75
C PHE A 67 3.91 -9.77 -4.30
N ALA A 68 3.92 -8.79 -3.40
CA ALA A 68 3.64 -9.05 -1.99
C ALA A 68 2.24 -9.61 -1.77
N HIS A 69 1.23 -9.04 -2.44
CA HIS A 69 -0.13 -9.52 -2.28
C HIS A 69 -0.33 -10.94 -2.81
N PHE A 70 0.22 -11.25 -3.99
CA PHE A 70 0.00 -12.55 -4.59
C PHE A 70 0.87 -13.65 -4.00
N PHE A 71 2.10 -13.34 -3.58
CA PHE A 71 3.07 -14.37 -3.19
C PHE A 71 3.36 -14.42 -1.69
N VAL A 72 3.07 -13.36 -0.93
CA VAL A 72 3.29 -13.33 0.52
C VAL A 72 1.96 -13.41 1.27
N GLU A 73 1.03 -12.49 0.99
CA GLU A 73 -0.26 -12.44 1.67
C GLU A 73 -1.27 -13.43 1.10
N HIS A 74 -1.14 -13.79 -0.18
CA HIS A 74 -2.11 -14.64 -0.90
C HIS A 74 -3.49 -14.00 -0.94
N ASN A 75 -3.54 -12.70 -1.22
CA ASN A 75 -4.78 -11.95 -1.38
C ASN A 75 -4.71 -11.08 -2.63
N LYS A 76 -5.80 -10.38 -2.93
CA LYS A 76 -5.86 -9.47 -4.08
C LYS A 76 -5.48 -8.07 -3.63
N PRO A 77 -4.73 -7.31 -4.47
CA PRO A 77 -4.46 -5.91 -4.17
C PRO A 77 -5.77 -5.12 -4.04
N ALA A 78 -5.85 -4.27 -3.01
CA ALA A 78 -6.99 -3.39 -2.80
C ALA A 78 -7.21 -2.42 -3.96
N THR A 79 -6.14 -2.14 -4.73
CA THR A 79 -6.17 -1.30 -5.92
C THR A 79 -7.21 -1.73 -6.93
N PHE A 80 -7.50 -3.03 -7.03
CA PHE A 80 -8.45 -3.54 -8.01
C PHE A 80 -9.87 -3.05 -7.78
N LYS A 81 -10.25 -2.81 -6.52
CA LYS A 81 -11.60 -2.38 -6.16
C LYS A 81 -11.64 -0.93 -5.69
N TYR A 82 -10.56 -0.44 -5.07
CA TYR A 82 -10.49 0.89 -4.47
C TYR A 82 -9.19 1.59 -4.90
N PRO A 83 -9.03 1.94 -6.19
CA PRO A 83 -7.73 2.44 -6.69
C PRO A 83 -7.27 3.73 -6.03
N PHE A 84 -8.15 4.70 -5.80
CA PHE A 84 -7.77 5.98 -5.23
C PHE A 84 -7.42 5.84 -3.74
N TRP A 85 -8.27 5.20 -2.97
CA TRP A 85 -8.02 5.01 -1.54
C TRP A 85 -6.80 4.14 -1.29
N SER A 86 -6.58 3.14 -2.14
CA SER A 86 -5.40 2.28 -2.05
C SER A 86 -4.12 3.07 -2.30
N PHE A 87 -4.11 3.93 -3.31
CA PHE A 87 -2.97 4.77 -3.62
C PHE A 87 -2.61 5.68 -2.44
N VAL A 88 -3.60 6.36 -1.87
CA VAL A 88 -3.39 7.22 -0.70
C VAL A 88 -2.87 6.41 0.48
N SER A 89 -3.43 5.23 0.70
CA SER A 89 -3.05 4.38 1.83
C SER A 89 -1.64 3.83 1.70
N ASP A 90 -1.14 3.62 0.48
CA ASP A 90 0.24 3.19 0.27
C ASP A 90 1.22 4.21 0.86
N TYR A 91 0.98 5.49 0.64
CA TYR A 91 1.81 6.55 1.20
C TYR A 91 1.59 6.72 2.71
N LYS A 92 0.36 6.59 3.16
CA LYS A 92 0.06 6.63 4.60
C LYS A 92 0.78 5.50 5.35
N MET A 93 0.77 4.29 4.78
CA MET A 93 1.47 3.17 5.39
C MET A 93 2.98 3.43 5.49
N VAL A 94 3.59 3.93 4.43
CA VAL A 94 5.02 4.27 4.43
C VAL A 94 5.32 5.32 5.50
N PHE A 95 4.49 6.36 5.59
CA PHE A 95 4.64 7.38 6.61
C PHE A 95 4.54 6.80 8.02
N PHE A 96 3.58 5.92 8.26
CA PHE A 96 3.42 5.26 9.56
C PHE A 96 4.59 4.33 9.87
N MET A 97 5.16 3.67 8.86
CA MET A 97 6.37 2.86 9.05
C MET A 97 7.56 3.74 9.44
N LEU A 98 7.73 4.88 8.78
CA LEU A 98 8.82 5.81 9.09
C LEU A 98 8.70 6.43 10.49
N THR A 99 7.49 6.63 10.97
CA THR A 99 7.24 7.26 12.28
C THR A 99 7.02 6.24 13.40
N GLY A 100 7.12 4.95 13.11
CA GLY A 100 6.97 3.90 14.11
C GLY A 100 5.54 3.62 14.54
N LYS A 101 4.54 4.09 13.80
CA LYS A 101 3.12 3.93 14.16
C LYS A 101 2.47 2.71 13.54
N MET A 102 3.09 2.10 12.52
CA MET A 102 2.40 1.05 11.75
C MET A 102 2.16 -0.21 12.57
N ASN A 103 3.10 -0.61 13.43
CA ASN A 103 2.91 -1.81 14.25
C ASN A 103 1.70 -1.69 15.17
N ALA A 104 1.49 -0.51 15.76
CA ALA A 104 0.32 -0.27 16.61
C ALA A 104 -0.98 -0.39 15.82
N GLU A 105 -1.00 0.09 14.57
CA GLU A 105 -2.17 -0.04 13.70
C GLU A 105 -2.47 -1.49 13.36
N VAL A 106 -1.44 -2.28 13.08
CA VAL A 106 -1.61 -3.71 12.81
C VAL A 106 -2.21 -4.42 14.02
N GLU A 107 -1.69 -4.15 15.22
CA GLU A 107 -2.20 -4.76 16.45
C GLU A 107 -3.65 -4.33 16.73
N ARG A 108 -3.96 -3.05 16.51
CA ARG A 108 -5.32 -2.54 16.69
C ARG A 108 -6.32 -3.25 15.78
N VAL A 109 -5.96 -3.43 14.51
CA VAL A 109 -6.85 -4.07 13.54
C VAL A 109 -6.99 -5.55 13.82
N LYS A 110 -5.91 -6.24 14.20
CA LYS A 110 -5.98 -7.66 14.60
C LYS A 110 -6.92 -7.85 15.78
N ALA A 111 -6.84 -6.99 16.79
CA ALA A 111 -7.69 -7.08 17.97
C ALA A 111 -9.17 -6.89 17.63
N SER A 112 -9.49 -6.00 16.70
CA SER A 112 -10.87 -5.71 16.30
C SER A 112 -11.49 -6.81 15.44
N ASN A 113 -10.68 -7.72 14.89
CA ASN A 113 -11.16 -8.80 14.00
C ASN A 113 -11.27 -10.15 14.68
N ILE A 114 -11.13 -10.18 15.99
CA ILE A 114 -11.27 -11.44 16.78
C ILE A 114 -12.74 -11.77 17.00
#